data_69c941ff3a916e9e60a126ae6672cf5d
#
_entry.id   69c941ff3a916e9e60a126ae6672cf5d
#
_cell.length_a   1.000
_cell.length_b   1.000
_cell.length_c   1.000
_cell.angle_alpha   90.00
_cell.angle_beta   90.00
_cell.angle_gamma   90.00
#
_symmetry.space_group_name_H-M   'P 1'
#
loop_
_entity.id
_entity.type
_entity.pdbx_description
1 polymer ?
#
loop_
_entity_poly.entity_id
_entity_poly.type
_entity_poly.pdbx_seq_one_letter_code
_entity_poly.pdbx_strand_id
1 'polypeptide(L)'
;MNRKFNKLTLLLPIAVSSALVGCSQSTSTSPTVATPSQTSLDAFSLQCKSIEQPSASNAEVTGISLVGRAIADAPFDTSAAEIVSYDSCTDKLYVVNAQAQKVDVLSMNSASEPTSSGSINLQSAAAAAGIDIGAANSVSTHQGLVAVAIENADKQQNGIIALYRSDTLELITTYTAGALPDMVSFSKDGRYIASANEGEPNADYSIDPEGSVTLVDLTNGPLQATVTQIDFNAFNQGQPRHAELTDKVRISAPNATVAQDLEPEYLTFADNGKLYVALQENNALAAIDVVSAQVDAILGLGGKPWDKAKLDASNKDKNIGNLQSYAMLEGLYMPDSITSYSVDGNTYIVTANEGDGREYGIKTTQEMCDEKGFEWDGDDYKGTENYTTEKDFCIAYVDEVRGKKLDVDANHPLAGALKDNNQLARLKVIKPQGTLAADQKVQAFSSRSFSIWDESGELVFDSGDDFARIVLEQDPANFNSTNDNNQSGDDRSDDKGVEPEAIEVAEINGKQYAFIGLERQGGIMVYDVTQPKSASFISYLNNRDFTQPVCTKVDEDGDCDNDTYNSKAGDLGPESIKYFTRSGNHFIAVGNEVSGSTSVYRVEF
;
A
#
# COMPACT_ATOMS: atom_id res chain seq x y z
N MET A 1 -35.04 -47.13 19.29
CA MET A 1 -36.46 -47.38 18.96
C MET A 1 -36.69 -47.04 17.50
N ASN A 2 -37.06 -48.08 16.72
CA ASN A 2 -37.31 -48.07 15.29
C ASN A 2 -38.57 -47.33 14.86
N ARG A 3 -38.57 -46.75 13.67
CA ARG A 3 -39.56 -46.79 12.58
C ARG A 3 -39.11 -45.83 11.47
N LYS A 4 -38.67 -46.24 10.36
CA LYS A 4 -39.01 -46.96 9.11
C LYS A 4 -40.20 -46.34 8.30
N PHE A 5 -39.81 -45.94 7.04
CA PHE A 5 -40.46 -46.01 5.73
C PHE A 5 -41.75 -45.19 5.42
N ASN A 6 -41.73 -44.42 4.29
CA ASN A 6 -42.27 -44.93 3.03
C ASN A 6 -41.92 -44.04 1.82
N LYS A 7 -41.47 -44.72 0.74
CA LYS A 7 -41.42 -44.21 -0.63
C LYS A 7 -42.82 -44.30 -1.26
N LEU A 8 -43.17 -43.32 -2.10
CA LEU A 8 -44.22 -43.52 -3.09
C LEU A 8 -43.78 -42.96 -4.45
N THR A 9 -43.62 -43.89 -5.38
CA THR A 9 -43.40 -43.71 -6.82
C THR A 9 -44.76 -43.65 -7.49
N LEU A 10 -45.01 -42.74 -8.42
CA LEU A 10 -46.09 -42.92 -9.40
C LEU A 10 -45.72 -42.40 -10.79
N LEU A 11 -46.07 -43.22 -11.76
CA LEU A 11 -45.73 -43.25 -13.18
C LEU A 11 -46.52 -42.26 -14.05
N LEU A 12 -45.94 -41.97 -15.23
CA LEU A 12 -46.51 -41.31 -16.42
C LEU A 12 -47.84 -41.96 -16.93
N PRO A 13 -48.60 -41.24 -17.80
CA PRO A 13 -48.64 -41.74 -19.17
C PRO A 13 -48.41 -40.68 -20.27
N ILE A 14 -47.86 -41.18 -21.36
CA ILE A 14 -47.68 -40.61 -22.69
C ILE A 14 -49.02 -40.59 -23.43
N ALA A 15 -49.30 -39.49 -24.15
CA ALA A 15 -50.27 -39.51 -25.23
C ALA A 15 -49.72 -38.77 -26.46
N VAL A 16 -49.64 -39.52 -27.56
CA VAL A 16 -49.30 -39.09 -28.93
C VAL A 16 -50.60 -38.74 -29.65
N SER A 17 -50.66 -37.63 -30.40
CA SER A 17 -51.57 -37.45 -31.53
C SER A 17 -51.10 -36.35 -32.50
N SER A 18 -50.69 -36.82 -33.62
CA SER A 18 -50.92 -36.49 -35.05
C SER A 18 -51.14 -35.07 -35.53
N ALA A 19 -50.40 -34.81 -36.60
CA ALA A 19 -50.31 -33.62 -37.44
C ALA A 19 -51.62 -33.27 -38.18
N LEU A 20 -51.77 -31.96 -38.45
CA LEU A 20 -52.46 -31.44 -39.61
C LEU A 20 -51.74 -30.21 -40.16
N VAL A 21 -51.46 -30.26 -41.45
CA VAL A 21 -50.82 -29.22 -42.26
C VAL A 21 -51.88 -28.15 -42.59
N GLY A 22 -51.49 -26.87 -42.44
CA GLY A 22 -52.28 -25.74 -42.94
C GLY A 22 -51.32 -24.57 -43.29
N CYS A 23 -51.11 -24.34 -44.58
CA CYS A 23 -50.50 -23.13 -45.11
C CYS A 23 -51.42 -21.93 -44.90
N SER A 24 -50.87 -20.78 -44.38
CA SER A 24 -51.15 -19.46 -44.93
C SER A 24 -50.42 -18.32 -44.23
N GLN A 25 -49.85 -17.47 -45.03
CA GLN A 25 -49.57 -16.02 -44.92
C GLN A 25 -48.47 -15.57 -43.97
N SER A 26 -47.40 -15.09 -44.64
CA SER A 26 -46.33 -14.24 -44.15
C SER A 26 -46.87 -12.92 -43.59
N THR A 27 -46.75 -12.68 -42.30
CA THR A 27 -46.68 -11.33 -41.75
C THR A 27 -45.24 -11.09 -41.29
N SER A 28 -44.62 -10.09 -41.88
CA SER A 28 -43.31 -9.59 -41.49
C SER A 28 -43.40 -8.98 -40.10
N THR A 29 -42.94 -9.70 -39.11
CA THR A 29 -42.62 -9.14 -37.78
C THR A 29 -41.15 -8.67 -37.85
N SER A 30 -40.93 -7.37 -37.71
CA SER A 30 -39.64 -6.80 -37.43
C SER A 30 -38.99 -7.51 -36.26
N PRO A 31 -37.69 -7.78 -36.26
CA PRO A 31 -37.01 -8.36 -35.12
C PRO A 31 -37.12 -7.39 -33.95
N THR A 32 -37.75 -7.82 -32.89
CA THR A 32 -37.64 -7.20 -31.57
C THR A 32 -36.15 -7.23 -31.21
N VAL A 33 -35.53 -6.06 -31.19
CA VAL A 33 -34.20 -5.89 -30.62
C VAL A 33 -34.31 -6.36 -29.17
N ALA A 34 -33.66 -7.46 -28.84
CA ALA A 34 -33.57 -7.92 -27.46
C ALA A 34 -32.94 -6.79 -26.66
N THR A 35 -33.61 -6.35 -25.62
CA THR A 35 -33.05 -5.45 -24.61
C THR A 35 -31.75 -6.12 -24.10
N PRO A 36 -30.61 -5.43 -24.08
CA PRO A 36 -29.39 -6.03 -23.54
C PRO A 36 -29.66 -6.52 -22.12
N SER A 37 -29.20 -7.72 -21.81
CA SER A 37 -29.26 -8.26 -20.46
C SER A 37 -28.56 -7.27 -19.50
N GLN A 38 -29.17 -6.92 -18.39
CA GLN A 38 -28.65 -6.02 -17.34
C GLN A 38 -27.35 -6.53 -16.64
N THR A 39 -26.67 -7.47 -17.23
CA THR A 39 -25.51 -8.18 -16.66
C THR A 39 -24.17 -7.67 -17.19
N SER A 40 -24.13 -6.76 -18.15
CA SER A 40 -22.88 -6.20 -18.65
C SER A 40 -22.35 -5.09 -17.72
N LEU A 41 -21.04 -4.91 -17.68
CA LEU A 41 -20.38 -3.82 -16.94
C LEU A 41 -20.97 -2.45 -17.30
N ASP A 42 -21.26 -2.21 -18.60
CA ASP A 42 -21.84 -0.97 -19.11
C ASP A 42 -23.21 -0.61 -18.49
N ALA A 43 -23.94 -1.59 -17.96
CA ALA A 43 -25.21 -1.35 -17.30
C ALA A 43 -25.06 -0.72 -15.91
N PHE A 44 -23.90 -0.88 -15.30
CA PHE A 44 -23.59 -0.38 -13.95
C PHE A 44 -22.69 0.85 -13.98
N SER A 45 -21.85 1.01 -15.00
CA SER A 45 -21.00 2.19 -15.20
C SER A 45 -21.87 3.41 -15.53
N LEU A 46 -21.50 4.56 -14.96
CA LEU A 46 -22.13 5.82 -15.31
C LEU A 46 -21.65 6.27 -16.72
N GLN A 47 -22.58 6.81 -17.50
CA GLN A 47 -22.17 7.59 -18.67
C GLN A 47 -21.58 8.91 -18.17
N CYS A 48 -20.28 8.94 -17.94
CA CYS A 48 -19.58 10.12 -17.49
C CYS A 48 -19.70 11.23 -18.53
N LYS A 49 -19.94 12.46 -18.09
CA LYS A 49 -19.79 13.63 -18.93
C LYS A 49 -18.33 13.69 -19.39
N SER A 50 -18.09 14.06 -20.65
CA SER A 50 -16.74 14.31 -21.12
C SER A 50 -16.08 15.35 -20.22
N ILE A 51 -15.01 14.95 -19.51
CA ILE A 51 -14.19 15.88 -18.73
C ILE A 51 -13.41 16.73 -19.72
N GLU A 52 -13.35 18.02 -19.46
CA GLU A 52 -12.46 18.92 -20.20
C GLU A 52 -11.02 18.48 -19.93
N GLN A 53 -10.44 17.84 -20.94
CA GLN A 53 -9.04 17.42 -20.88
C GLN A 53 -8.12 18.63 -21.02
N PRO A 54 -6.96 18.63 -20.38
CA PRO A 54 -5.95 19.65 -20.60
C PRO A 54 -5.62 19.76 -22.10
N SER A 55 -5.45 20.99 -22.58
CA SER A 55 -5.02 21.20 -23.96
C SER A 55 -3.59 20.70 -24.12
N ALA A 56 -3.31 20.00 -25.22
CA ALA A 56 -1.95 19.56 -25.52
C ALA A 56 -0.97 20.75 -25.47
N SER A 57 0.09 20.60 -24.73
CA SER A 57 1.12 21.62 -24.50
C SER A 57 2.51 20.98 -24.59
N ASN A 58 3.54 21.79 -24.84
CA ASN A 58 4.94 21.39 -24.71
C ASN A 58 5.54 21.93 -23.38
N ALA A 59 4.71 22.50 -22.50
CA ALA A 59 5.19 22.99 -21.22
C ALA A 59 5.60 21.81 -20.33
N GLU A 60 6.73 21.95 -19.67
CA GLU A 60 7.28 20.98 -18.76
C GLU A 60 6.82 21.29 -17.34
N VAL A 61 6.66 20.25 -16.53
CA VAL A 61 6.34 20.42 -15.11
C VAL A 61 7.51 21.09 -14.40
N THR A 62 7.21 22.13 -13.61
CA THR A 62 8.19 22.86 -12.79
C THR A 62 7.98 22.63 -11.28
N GLY A 63 6.86 22.04 -10.91
CA GLY A 63 6.55 21.74 -9.51
C GLY A 63 5.05 21.56 -9.28
N ILE A 64 4.67 21.68 -8.01
CA ILE A 64 3.26 21.60 -7.56
C ILE A 64 2.97 22.76 -6.61
N SER A 65 1.69 23.15 -6.49
CA SER A 65 1.24 24.15 -5.54
C SER A 65 -0.04 23.70 -4.82
N LEU A 66 -0.11 23.89 -3.50
CA LEU A 66 -1.29 23.52 -2.71
C LEU A 66 -2.49 24.39 -3.14
N VAL A 67 -3.60 23.74 -3.47
CA VAL A 67 -4.88 24.38 -3.80
C VAL A 67 -5.76 24.47 -2.56
N GLY A 68 -5.86 23.40 -1.80
CA GLY A 68 -6.65 23.32 -0.59
C GLY A 68 -6.62 21.94 0.02
N ARG A 69 -7.20 21.81 1.20
CA ARG A 69 -7.29 20.53 1.91
C ARG A 69 -8.60 20.39 2.68
N ALA A 70 -9.05 19.15 2.82
CA ALA A 70 -10.10 18.76 3.74
C ALA A 70 -9.45 17.97 4.89
N ILE A 71 -9.95 18.16 6.11
CA ILE A 71 -9.48 17.46 7.30
C ILE A 71 -10.63 16.59 7.80
N ALA A 72 -10.37 15.31 8.03
CA ALA A 72 -11.34 14.37 8.57
C ALA A 72 -11.70 14.76 10.01
N ASP A 73 -12.94 14.49 10.41
CA ASP A 73 -13.35 14.59 11.81
C ASP A 73 -12.96 13.28 12.52
N ALA A 74 -11.71 13.21 12.95
CA ALA A 74 -11.09 12.03 13.56
C ALA A 74 -10.03 12.46 14.58
N PRO A 75 -9.65 11.61 15.54
CA PRO A 75 -8.49 11.81 16.37
C PRO A 75 -7.21 11.93 15.54
N PHE A 76 -6.17 12.50 16.13
CA PHE A 76 -4.83 12.56 15.55
C PHE A 76 -4.24 11.16 15.44
N ASP A 77 -3.51 10.89 14.36
CA ASP A 77 -2.77 9.64 14.15
C ASP A 77 -3.67 8.39 14.22
N THR A 78 -4.74 8.37 13.42
CA THR A 78 -5.72 7.28 13.38
C THR A 78 -6.07 6.81 11.97
N SER A 79 -5.17 6.96 11.02
CA SER A 79 -5.36 6.57 9.61
C SER A 79 -6.69 7.06 9.02
N ALA A 80 -6.98 8.36 9.25
CA ALA A 80 -8.26 8.95 8.86
C ALA A 80 -8.29 9.49 7.42
N ALA A 81 -7.15 9.53 6.72
CA ALA A 81 -7.02 9.92 5.32
C ALA A 81 -5.85 9.15 4.68
N GLU A 82 -6.01 7.88 4.54
CA GLU A 82 -4.99 6.92 4.11
C GLU A 82 -4.96 6.83 2.57
N ILE A 83 -5.81 6.05 1.96
CA ILE A 83 -5.84 5.89 0.50
C ILE A 83 -6.87 6.83 -0.13
N VAL A 84 -6.46 7.57 -1.20
CA VAL A 84 -7.31 8.49 -1.95
C VAL A 84 -7.50 8.04 -3.40
N SER A 85 -8.74 8.13 -3.89
CA SER A 85 -9.07 7.89 -5.30
C SER A 85 -10.01 8.98 -5.84
N TYR A 86 -9.92 9.29 -7.15
CA TYR A 86 -10.75 10.30 -7.80
C TYR A 86 -11.67 9.69 -8.84
N ASP A 87 -12.99 9.90 -8.68
CA ASP A 87 -13.97 9.55 -9.70
C ASP A 87 -14.34 10.76 -10.56
N SER A 88 -13.91 10.71 -11.79
CA SER A 88 -14.17 11.75 -12.77
C SER A 88 -15.64 11.89 -13.16
N CYS A 89 -16.46 10.84 -13.01
CA CYS A 89 -17.89 10.86 -13.35
C CYS A 89 -18.69 11.75 -12.40
N THR A 90 -18.35 11.72 -11.13
CA THR A 90 -19.02 12.49 -10.08
C THR A 90 -18.24 13.72 -9.61
N ASP A 91 -16.99 13.90 -10.09
CA ASP A 91 -16.08 14.98 -9.69
C ASP A 91 -15.83 14.98 -8.16
N LYS A 92 -15.51 13.79 -7.62
CA LYS A 92 -15.34 13.55 -6.19
C LYS A 92 -14.08 12.76 -5.89
N LEU A 93 -13.51 13.03 -4.72
CA LEU A 93 -12.51 12.19 -4.09
C LEU A 93 -13.18 11.24 -3.10
N TYR A 94 -12.66 10.04 -3.03
CA TYR A 94 -13.02 8.98 -2.07
C TYR A 94 -11.79 8.69 -1.25
N VAL A 95 -11.92 8.76 0.08
CA VAL A 95 -10.78 8.70 1.00
C VAL A 95 -11.08 7.69 2.10
N VAL A 96 -10.20 6.73 2.26
CA VAL A 96 -10.31 5.75 3.34
C VAL A 96 -10.14 6.44 4.69
N ASN A 97 -11.03 6.10 5.62
CA ASN A 97 -10.94 6.45 7.02
C ASN A 97 -11.05 5.14 7.80
N ALA A 98 -9.88 4.52 8.01
CA ALA A 98 -9.76 3.14 8.50
C ALA A 98 -10.43 2.95 9.85
N GLN A 99 -10.07 3.76 10.84
CA GLN A 99 -10.61 3.67 12.19
C GLN A 99 -12.13 3.91 12.26
N ALA A 100 -12.66 4.81 11.43
CA ALA A 100 -14.09 5.10 11.42
C ALA A 100 -14.91 4.09 10.56
N GLN A 101 -14.25 3.10 9.95
CA GLN A 101 -14.86 2.06 9.10
C GLN A 101 -15.77 2.65 8.03
N LYS A 102 -15.27 3.67 7.33
CA LYS A 102 -16.00 4.39 6.28
C LYS A 102 -15.05 4.86 5.17
N VAL A 103 -15.63 5.24 4.04
CA VAL A 103 -14.93 6.02 3.01
C VAL A 103 -15.52 7.41 3.00
N ASP A 104 -14.72 8.43 3.31
CA ASP A 104 -15.14 9.83 3.23
C ASP A 104 -15.24 10.26 1.76
N VAL A 105 -16.27 11.05 1.44
CA VAL A 105 -16.53 11.54 0.08
C VAL A 105 -16.36 13.05 0.08
N LEU A 106 -15.41 13.55 -0.75
CA LEU A 106 -15.12 14.96 -0.86
C LEU A 106 -15.53 15.46 -2.25
N SER A 107 -16.32 16.52 -2.31
CA SER A 107 -16.64 17.22 -3.54
C SER A 107 -15.63 18.32 -3.80
N MET A 108 -15.34 18.58 -5.08
CA MET A 108 -14.44 19.64 -5.49
C MET A 108 -15.25 20.93 -5.75
N ASN A 109 -14.94 22.03 -5.06
CA ASN A 109 -15.56 23.33 -5.33
C ASN A 109 -15.05 23.95 -6.66
N SER A 110 -15.52 25.15 -7.00
CA SER A 110 -15.12 25.84 -8.24
C SER A 110 -13.63 26.23 -8.28
N ALA A 111 -12.97 26.32 -7.12
CA ALA A 111 -11.53 26.58 -7.01
C ALA A 111 -10.69 25.29 -7.00
N SER A 112 -11.32 24.12 -7.13
CA SER A 112 -10.71 22.79 -6.99
C SER A 112 -10.24 22.48 -5.56
N GLU A 113 -10.83 23.14 -4.54
CA GLU A 113 -10.58 22.80 -3.14
C GLU A 113 -11.51 21.65 -2.71
N PRO A 114 -11.01 20.62 -2.01
CA PRO A 114 -11.82 19.52 -1.54
C PRO A 114 -12.69 19.95 -0.35
N THR A 115 -13.94 19.51 -0.33
CA THR A 115 -14.88 19.77 0.76
C THR A 115 -15.70 18.53 1.08
N SER A 116 -15.90 18.22 2.36
CA SER A 116 -16.69 17.06 2.77
C SER A 116 -18.11 17.13 2.20
N SER A 117 -18.58 16.03 1.60
CA SER A 117 -19.90 15.93 0.97
C SER A 117 -20.68 14.68 1.38
N GLY A 118 -20.13 13.83 2.21
CA GLY A 118 -20.75 12.61 2.72
C GLY A 118 -19.74 11.51 2.99
N SER A 119 -20.24 10.29 3.17
CA SER A 119 -19.40 9.10 3.35
C SER A 119 -20.14 7.83 2.93
N ILE A 120 -19.40 6.79 2.60
CA ILE A 120 -19.91 5.41 2.45
C ILE A 120 -19.75 4.71 3.80
N ASN A 121 -20.86 4.26 4.39
CA ASN A 121 -20.82 3.42 5.58
C ASN A 121 -20.66 1.95 5.14
N LEU A 122 -19.64 1.28 5.64
CA LEU A 122 -19.24 -0.05 5.19
C LEU A 122 -19.98 -1.21 5.91
N GLN A 123 -20.73 -0.92 6.96
CA GLN A 123 -21.49 -1.93 7.72
C GLN A 123 -22.47 -2.73 6.85
N SER A 124 -23.06 -2.08 5.83
CA SER A 124 -23.98 -2.77 4.92
C SER A 124 -23.27 -3.81 4.05
N ALA A 125 -22.02 -3.57 3.66
CA ALA A 125 -21.22 -4.51 2.89
C ALA A 125 -20.80 -5.70 3.75
N ALA A 126 -20.31 -5.46 4.96
CA ALA A 126 -19.96 -6.52 5.91
C ALA A 126 -21.17 -7.41 6.24
N ALA A 127 -22.34 -6.81 6.50
CA ALA A 127 -23.59 -7.54 6.75
C ALA A 127 -24.03 -8.36 5.52
N ALA A 128 -23.90 -7.83 4.29
CA ALA A 128 -24.23 -8.55 3.06
C ALA A 128 -23.29 -9.74 2.81
N ALA A 129 -22.02 -9.61 3.18
CA ALA A 129 -21.03 -10.67 3.08
C ALA A 129 -21.08 -11.68 4.24
N GLY A 130 -21.71 -11.31 5.36
CA GLY A 130 -21.79 -12.14 6.56
C GLY A 130 -20.50 -12.21 7.36
N ILE A 131 -19.71 -11.12 7.34
CA ILE A 131 -18.48 -10.98 8.14
C ILE A 131 -18.66 -9.91 9.23
N ASP A 132 -17.87 -10.01 10.29
CA ASP A 132 -17.68 -8.90 11.22
C ASP A 132 -16.70 -7.90 10.59
N ILE A 133 -17.03 -6.61 10.65
CA ILE A 133 -16.28 -5.57 9.96
C ILE A 133 -15.02 -5.19 10.75
N GLY A 134 -13.87 -5.22 10.07
CA GLY A 134 -12.61 -4.60 10.49
C GLY A 134 -12.44 -3.21 9.87
N ALA A 135 -11.22 -2.81 9.59
CA ALA A 135 -10.92 -1.57 8.91
C ALA A 135 -11.26 -1.64 7.40
N ALA A 136 -11.33 -0.46 6.77
CA ALA A 136 -11.19 -0.33 5.34
C ALA A 136 -9.75 0.12 5.07
N ASN A 137 -9.03 -0.60 4.21
CA ASN A 137 -7.62 -0.35 3.98
C ASN A 137 -7.40 0.38 2.64
N SER A 138 -8.25 0.17 1.63
CA SER A 138 -8.06 0.79 0.32
C SER A 138 -9.35 1.12 -0.40
N VAL A 139 -9.28 2.11 -1.31
CA VAL A 139 -10.36 2.51 -2.20
C VAL A 139 -9.84 2.78 -3.61
N SER A 140 -10.56 2.27 -4.61
CA SER A 140 -10.28 2.55 -6.03
C SER A 140 -11.55 2.92 -6.76
N THR A 141 -11.45 3.81 -7.76
CA THR A 141 -12.61 4.25 -8.55
C THR A 141 -12.40 4.02 -10.04
N HIS A 142 -13.47 3.67 -10.74
CA HIS A 142 -13.46 3.57 -12.20
C HIS A 142 -14.86 3.86 -12.76
N GLN A 143 -14.99 4.88 -13.58
CA GLN A 143 -16.20 5.24 -14.37
C GLN A 143 -17.52 5.13 -13.57
N GLY A 144 -17.59 5.70 -12.39
CA GLY A 144 -18.78 5.71 -11.56
C GLY A 144 -18.93 4.49 -10.64
N LEU A 145 -17.92 3.65 -10.57
CA LEU A 145 -17.81 2.55 -9.61
C LEU A 145 -16.77 2.89 -8.53
N VAL A 146 -16.99 2.40 -7.33
CA VAL A 146 -16.09 2.53 -6.18
C VAL A 146 -15.88 1.14 -5.58
N ALA A 147 -14.67 0.63 -5.62
CA ALA A 147 -14.27 -0.60 -4.96
C ALA A 147 -13.55 -0.27 -3.64
N VAL A 148 -13.85 -1.01 -2.58
CA VAL A 148 -13.27 -0.82 -1.24
C VAL A 148 -12.78 -2.16 -0.72
N ALA A 149 -11.51 -2.25 -0.32
CA ALA A 149 -10.97 -3.37 0.44
C ALA A 149 -11.35 -3.22 1.92
N ILE A 150 -11.94 -4.26 2.49
CA ILE A 150 -12.43 -4.27 3.86
C ILE A 150 -11.96 -5.55 4.53
N GLU A 151 -11.17 -5.43 5.59
CA GLU A 151 -10.74 -6.57 6.38
C GLU A 151 -11.86 -7.13 7.26
N ASN A 152 -11.71 -8.36 7.69
CA ASN A 152 -12.51 -8.94 8.76
C ASN A 152 -12.01 -8.40 10.12
N ALA A 153 -12.89 -8.26 11.10
CA ALA A 153 -12.48 -7.89 12.46
C ALA A 153 -11.47 -8.89 13.07
N ASP A 154 -11.52 -10.15 12.66
CA ASP A 154 -10.44 -11.12 12.86
C ASP A 154 -9.58 -11.11 11.57
N LYS A 155 -8.46 -10.38 11.59
CA LYS A 155 -7.59 -10.13 10.44
C LYS A 155 -7.10 -11.42 9.76
N GLN A 156 -7.03 -12.53 10.48
CA GLN A 156 -6.64 -13.83 9.96
C GLN A 156 -7.76 -14.54 9.20
N GLN A 157 -8.98 -13.97 9.18
CA GLN A 157 -10.09 -14.45 8.38
C GLN A 157 -10.23 -13.66 7.08
N ASN A 158 -10.86 -14.26 6.09
CA ASN A 158 -11.10 -13.62 4.81
C ASN A 158 -11.87 -12.30 4.98
N GLY A 159 -11.37 -11.24 4.32
CA GLY A 159 -12.06 -9.99 4.12
C GLY A 159 -12.90 -9.97 2.84
N ILE A 160 -13.23 -8.78 2.36
CA ILE A 160 -14.06 -8.58 1.17
C ILE A 160 -13.58 -7.40 0.31
N ILE A 161 -13.92 -7.45 -0.97
CA ILE A 161 -13.96 -6.28 -1.84
C ILE A 161 -15.43 -5.88 -1.98
N ALA A 162 -15.79 -4.68 -1.53
CA ALA A 162 -17.15 -4.14 -1.67
C ALA A 162 -17.22 -3.19 -2.86
N LEU A 163 -18.22 -3.35 -3.73
CA LEU A 163 -18.41 -2.52 -4.93
C LEU A 163 -19.66 -1.66 -4.80
N TYR A 164 -19.47 -0.34 -4.98
CA TYR A 164 -20.52 0.68 -4.85
C TYR A 164 -20.69 1.49 -6.13
N ARG A 165 -21.83 2.17 -6.25
CA ARG A 165 -22.02 3.26 -7.22
C ARG A 165 -21.49 4.58 -6.64
N SER A 166 -20.77 5.35 -7.44
CA SER A 166 -20.21 6.63 -7.00
C SER A 166 -21.26 7.76 -6.92
N ASP A 167 -22.36 7.68 -7.69
CA ASP A 167 -23.42 8.70 -7.72
C ASP A 167 -24.40 8.60 -6.55
N THR A 168 -24.82 7.36 -6.20
CA THR A 168 -25.80 7.09 -5.14
C THR A 168 -25.15 6.62 -3.84
N LEU A 169 -23.92 6.17 -3.87
CA LEU A 169 -23.17 5.51 -2.80
C LEU A 169 -23.83 4.19 -2.34
N GLU A 170 -24.67 3.59 -3.19
CA GLU A 170 -25.33 2.33 -2.90
C GLU A 170 -24.43 1.14 -3.22
N LEU A 171 -24.45 0.14 -2.33
CA LEU A 171 -23.76 -1.14 -2.51
C LEU A 171 -24.36 -1.89 -3.71
N ILE A 172 -23.50 -2.31 -4.64
CA ILE A 172 -23.88 -3.18 -5.76
C ILE A 172 -23.75 -4.64 -5.33
N THR A 173 -22.57 -5.03 -4.82
CA THR A 173 -22.26 -6.40 -4.40
C THR A 173 -20.96 -6.42 -3.59
N THR A 174 -20.63 -7.59 -3.03
CA THR A 174 -19.38 -7.89 -2.37
C THR A 174 -18.73 -9.14 -2.97
N TYR A 175 -17.41 -9.19 -2.97
CA TYR A 175 -16.62 -10.36 -3.37
C TYR A 175 -15.74 -10.78 -2.20
N THR A 176 -15.64 -12.08 -1.93
CA THR A 176 -14.73 -12.59 -0.89
C THR A 176 -13.30 -12.39 -1.34
N ALA A 177 -12.50 -11.73 -0.51
CA ALA A 177 -11.06 -11.57 -0.64
C ALA A 177 -10.28 -12.61 0.18
N GLY A 178 -8.95 -12.54 0.19
CA GLY A 178 -8.12 -13.26 1.15
C GLY A 178 -8.17 -12.65 2.55
N ALA A 179 -7.31 -13.12 3.46
CA ALA A 179 -7.13 -12.54 4.78
C ALA A 179 -6.41 -11.20 4.66
N LEU A 180 -6.86 -10.21 5.39
CA LEU A 180 -6.31 -8.84 5.40
C LEU A 180 -6.14 -8.27 3.97
N PRO A 181 -7.26 -7.97 3.25
CA PRO A 181 -7.16 -7.29 1.96
C PRO A 181 -6.70 -5.85 2.21
N ASP A 182 -5.46 -5.57 1.83
CA ASP A 182 -4.84 -4.27 2.06
C ASP A 182 -5.14 -3.32 0.90
N MET A 183 -4.63 -3.54 -0.29
CA MET A 183 -4.89 -2.67 -1.42
C MET A 183 -5.93 -3.23 -2.39
N VAL A 184 -6.74 -2.33 -2.99
CA VAL A 184 -7.65 -2.65 -4.11
C VAL A 184 -7.43 -1.69 -5.28
N SER A 185 -7.40 -2.20 -6.52
CA SER A 185 -7.32 -1.37 -7.72
C SER A 185 -8.18 -1.91 -8.86
N PHE A 186 -8.70 -0.99 -9.69
CA PHE A 186 -9.25 -1.33 -11.00
C PHE A 186 -8.13 -1.39 -12.06
N SER A 187 -8.27 -2.30 -13.03
CA SER A 187 -7.52 -2.19 -14.27
C SER A 187 -7.90 -0.91 -15.03
N LYS A 188 -6.99 -0.41 -15.88
CA LYS A 188 -7.22 0.83 -16.65
C LYS A 188 -8.49 0.81 -17.50
N ASP A 189 -8.89 -0.35 -18.01
CA ASP A 189 -10.13 -0.56 -18.77
C ASP A 189 -11.35 -0.88 -17.92
N GLY A 190 -11.20 -0.99 -16.59
CA GLY A 190 -12.24 -1.31 -15.62
C GLY A 190 -12.75 -2.74 -15.68
N ARG A 191 -12.14 -3.61 -16.48
CA ARG A 191 -12.55 -5.00 -16.62
C ARG A 191 -12.24 -5.84 -15.38
N TYR A 192 -11.15 -5.53 -14.70
CA TYR A 192 -10.69 -6.27 -13.54
C TYR A 192 -10.65 -5.38 -12.30
N ILE A 193 -10.92 -6.01 -11.15
CA ILE A 193 -10.55 -5.49 -9.83
C ILE A 193 -9.56 -6.49 -9.24
N ALA A 194 -8.48 -6.02 -8.64
CA ALA A 194 -7.57 -6.86 -7.87
C ALA A 194 -7.42 -6.33 -6.45
N SER A 195 -7.25 -7.24 -5.49
CA SER A 195 -6.88 -6.94 -4.11
C SER A 195 -5.64 -7.72 -3.72
N ALA A 196 -4.64 -7.04 -3.20
CA ALA A 196 -3.54 -7.64 -2.46
C ALA A 196 -4.06 -8.01 -1.07
N ASN A 197 -3.77 -9.23 -0.61
CA ASN A 197 -4.21 -9.71 0.69
C ASN A 197 -2.99 -10.22 1.43
N GLU A 198 -2.58 -9.49 2.46
CA GLU A 198 -1.34 -9.76 3.18
C GLU A 198 -1.30 -11.16 3.78
N GLY A 199 -2.37 -11.57 4.46
CA GLY A 199 -2.34 -12.81 5.21
C GLY A 199 -1.47 -12.73 6.47
N GLU A 200 -1.41 -11.56 7.09
CA GLU A 200 -0.60 -11.26 8.27
C GLU A 200 -0.86 -12.24 9.42
N PRO A 201 0.18 -12.73 10.12
CA PRO A 201 -0.01 -13.59 11.28
C PRO A 201 -0.65 -12.82 12.45
N ASN A 202 -1.23 -13.55 13.38
CA ASN A 202 -1.66 -12.95 14.64
C ASN A 202 -0.45 -12.68 15.57
N ALA A 203 -0.67 -11.85 16.57
CA ALA A 203 0.36 -11.32 17.46
C ALA A 203 1.31 -12.37 18.10
N ASP A 204 0.91 -13.63 18.19
CA ASP A 204 1.73 -14.71 18.77
C ASP A 204 2.08 -15.82 17.75
N TYR A 205 1.91 -15.56 16.47
CA TYR A 205 2.17 -16.51 15.36
C TYR A 205 1.46 -17.88 15.52
N SER A 206 0.37 -17.93 16.30
CA SER A 206 -0.40 -19.17 16.44
C SER A 206 -1.38 -19.40 15.28
N ILE A 207 -1.73 -18.34 14.55
CA ILE A 207 -2.52 -18.35 13.32
C ILE A 207 -1.76 -17.49 12.31
N ASP A 208 -1.43 -18.09 11.17
CA ASP A 208 -0.62 -17.48 10.12
C ASP A 208 -1.23 -17.86 8.75
N PRO A 209 -2.13 -17.04 8.20
CA PRO A 209 -2.75 -17.28 6.90
C PRO A 209 -1.73 -17.18 5.76
N GLU A 210 -2.08 -17.71 4.59
CA GLU A 210 -1.29 -17.51 3.39
C GLU A 210 -1.61 -16.15 2.76
N GLY A 211 -0.58 -15.40 2.34
CA GLY A 211 -0.76 -14.25 1.48
C GLY A 211 -1.34 -14.65 0.12
N SER A 212 -2.11 -13.78 -0.49
CA SER A 212 -2.80 -14.07 -1.75
C SER A 212 -3.16 -12.80 -2.54
N VAL A 213 -3.61 -12.98 -3.78
CA VAL A 213 -4.20 -11.90 -4.59
C VAL A 213 -5.58 -12.33 -5.04
N THR A 214 -6.58 -11.48 -4.78
CA THR A 214 -7.94 -11.69 -5.29
C THR A 214 -8.10 -10.96 -6.61
N LEU A 215 -8.46 -11.68 -7.68
CA LEU A 215 -8.76 -11.11 -9.00
C LEU A 215 -10.24 -11.30 -9.34
N VAL A 216 -10.94 -10.21 -9.62
CA VAL A 216 -12.36 -10.18 -10.00
C VAL A 216 -12.49 -9.79 -11.45
N ASP A 217 -12.93 -10.68 -12.33
CA ASP A 217 -13.23 -10.40 -13.75
C ASP A 217 -14.68 -9.93 -13.89
N LEU A 218 -14.87 -8.66 -14.24
CA LEU A 218 -16.15 -7.98 -14.43
C LEU A 218 -16.71 -8.09 -15.85
N THR A 219 -16.10 -8.87 -16.74
CA THR A 219 -16.52 -8.98 -18.15
C THR A 219 -18.01 -9.27 -18.33
N ASN A 220 -18.59 -10.07 -17.43
CA ASN A 220 -20.02 -10.41 -17.44
C ASN A 220 -20.88 -9.49 -16.54
N GLY A 221 -20.31 -8.37 -16.08
CA GLY A 221 -20.90 -7.42 -15.15
C GLY A 221 -20.72 -7.81 -13.67
N PRO A 222 -20.87 -6.85 -12.75
CA PRO A 222 -20.57 -7.03 -11.33
C PRO A 222 -21.31 -8.18 -10.64
N LEU A 223 -22.57 -8.43 -11.00
CA LEU A 223 -23.39 -9.48 -10.38
C LEU A 223 -23.11 -10.89 -10.93
N GLN A 224 -22.28 -11.01 -11.98
CA GLN A 224 -21.88 -12.28 -12.59
C GLN A 224 -20.35 -12.34 -12.77
N ALA A 225 -19.62 -11.60 -11.95
CA ALA A 225 -18.17 -11.58 -11.97
C ALA A 225 -17.59 -12.95 -11.59
N THR A 226 -16.43 -13.27 -12.16
CA THR A 226 -15.64 -14.42 -11.75
C THR A 226 -14.60 -13.96 -10.75
N VAL A 227 -14.54 -14.58 -9.58
CA VAL A 227 -13.55 -14.32 -8.55
C VAL A 227 -12.52 -15.45 -8.54
N THR A 228 -11.25 -15.11 -8.65
CA THR A 228 -10.13 -16.05 -8.59
C THR A 228 -9.20 -15.65 -7.46
N GLN A 229 -8.89 -16.61 -6.58
CA GLN A 229 -7.83 -16.46 -5.59
C GLN A 229 -6.53 -16.98 -6.18
N ILE A 230 -5.50 -16.16 -6.19
CA ILE A 230 -4.16 -16.47 -6.70
C ILE A 230 -3.27 -16.66 -5.47
N ASP A 231 -2.73 -17.85 -5.30
CA ASP A 231 -1.88 -18.23 -4.17
C ASP A 231 -0.41 -18.39 -4.57
N PHE A 232 0.46 -18.55 -3.58
CA PHE A 232 1.90 -18.76 -3.76
C PHE A 232 2.35 -20.19 -3.41
N ASN A 233 1.43 -21.13 -3.25
CA ASN A 233 1.71 -22.49 -2.81
C ASN A 233 2.70 -23.24 -3.71
N ALA A 234 2.76 -22.92 -5.00
CA ALA A 234 3.72 -23.51 -5.94
C ALA A 234 5.19 -23.23 -5.58
N PHE A 235 5.45 -22.21 -4.76
CA PHE A 235 6.79 -21.81 -4.30
C PHE A 235 7.17 -22.38 -2.94
N ASN A 236 6.27 -23.07 -2.25
CA ASN A 236 6.57 -23.72 -0.97
C ASN A 236 7.69 -24.75 -1.10
N GLN A 237 8.40 -25.00 0.00
CA GLN A 237 9.46 -26.00 0.03
C GLN A 237 8.96 -27.36 -0.46
N GLY A 238 9.68 -27.95 -1.43
CA GLY A 238 9.33 -29.23 -2.05
C GLY A 238 8.31 -29.11 -3.19
N GLN A 239 7.80 -27.93 -3.49
CA GLN A 239 6.95 -27.69 -4.65
C GLN A 239 7.77 -27.37 -5.92
N PRO A 240 7.19 -27.52 -7.13
CA PRO A 240 7.93 -27.44 -8.39
C PRO A 240 8.65 -26.11 -8.63
N ARG A 241 8.11 -24.99 -8.12
CA ARG A 241 8.62 -23.64 -8.37
C ARG A 241 9.50 -23.09 -7.24
N HIS A 242 9.72 -23.86 -6.16
CA HIS A 242 10.55 -23.40 -5.04
C HIS A 242 11.96 -22.97 -5.48
N ALA A 243 12.55 -23.70 -6.45
CA ALA A 243 13.89 -23.39 -6.96
C ALA A 243 13.96 -22.12 -7.85
N GLU A 244 12.84 -21.49 -8.15
CA GLU A 244 12.79 -20.21 -8.88
C GLU A 244 13.02 -19.00 -7.94
N LEU A 245 12.82 -19.18 -6.63
CA LEU A 245 13.13 -18.14 -5.64
C LEU A 245 14.64 -17.92 -5.57
N THR A 246 15.05 -16.69 -5.77
CA THR A 246 16.46 -16.29 -5.65
C THR A 246 16.79 -15.89 -4.21
N ASP A 247 18.06 -15.80 -3.89
CA ASP A 247 18.56 -15.29 -2.60
C ASP A 247 18.28 -13.81 -2.36
N LYS A 248 17.77 -13.10 -3.35
CA LYS A 248 17.30 -11.72 -3.23
C LYS A 248 15.90 -11.62 -2.62
N VAL A 249 15.09 -12.70 -2.69
CA VAL A 249 13.78 -12.80 -2.04
C VAL A 249 14.00 -13.18 -0.59
N ARG A 250 13.49 -12.39 0.32
CA ARG A 250 13.64 -12.63 1.74
C ARG A 250 12.49 -13.51 2.24
N ILE A 251 12.82 -14.67 2.80
CA ILE A 251 11.89 -15.57 3.51
C ILE A 251 12.40 -15.66 4.95
N SER A 252 11.67 -15.13 5.91
CA SER A 252 12.19 -14.84 7.24
C SER A 252 11.32 -15.34 8.40
N ALA A 253 10.01 -15.46 8.22
CA ALA A 253 9.11 -15.83 9.31
C ALA A 253 9.38 -17.24 9.85
N PRO A 254 9.39 -17.43 11.18
CA PRO A 254 9.74 -18.71 11.78
C PRO A 254 8.66 -19.77 11.52
N ASN A 255 9.07 -20.91 10.98
CA ASN A 255 8.21 -22.08 10.70
C ASN A 255 7.10 -21.82 9.65
N ALA A 256 7.07 -20.67 9.01
CA ALA A 256 6.13 -20.38 7.94
C ALA A 256 6.47 -21.14 6.66
N THR A 257 5.46 -21.47 5.85
CA THR A 257 5.66 -21.83 4.46
C THR A 257 6.03 -20.58 3.66
N VAL A 258 6.52 -20.72 2.42
CA VAL A 258 6.75 -19.56 1.57
C VAL A 258 5.47 -18.78 1.33
N ALA A 259 4.35 -19.47 1.11
CA ALA A 259 3.05 -18.82 0.89
C ALA A 259 2.52 -18.06 2.10
N GLN A 260 2.90 -18.45 3.31
CA GLN A 260 2.58 -17.72 4.54
C GLN A 260 3.52 -16.53 4.77
N ASP A 261 4.80 -16.65 4.37
CA ASP A 261 5.78 -15.58 4.53
C ASP A 261 5.67 -14.48 3.44
N LEU A 262 5.05 -14.77 2.30
CA LEU A 262 4.81 -13.79 1.26
C LEU A 262 3.56 -12.98 1.59
N GLU A 263 3.74 -11.70 1.92
CA GLU A 263 2.70 -10.76 2.33
C GLU A 263 2.47 -9.71 1.23
N PRO A 264 1.42 -9.89 0.36
CA PRO A 264 1.05 -8.92 -0.67
C PRO A 264 0.42 -7.66 -0.08
N GLU A 265 1.01 -6.49 -0.32
CA GLU A 265 0.52 -5.20 0.17
C GLU A 265 -0.02 -4.33 -0.95
N TYR A 266 0.83 -3.81 -1.81
CA TYR A 266 0.46 -2.88 -2.87
C TYR A 266 0.43 -3.54 -4.24
N LEU A 267 -0.36 -2.97 -5.19
CA LEU A 267 -0.44 -3.54 -6.54
C LEU A 267 -0.68 -2.50 -7.64
N THR A 268 -0.23 -2.82 -8.86
CA THR A 268 -0.46 -2.00 -10.05
C THR A 268 -0.71 -2.85 -11.29
N PHE A 269 -1.76 -2.50 -12.06
CA PHE A 269 -1.99 -3.06 -13.38
C PHE A 269 -1.12 -2.36 -14.42
N ALA A 270 -0.31 -3.12 -15.14
CA ALA A 270 0.60 -2.62 -16.15
C ALA A 270 0.07 -2.82 -17.58
N ASP A 271 0.57 -2.01 -18.52
CA ASP A 271 0.13 -2.06 -19.93
C ASP A 271 0.55 -3.33 -20.67
N ASN A 272 1.50 -4.11 -20.12
CA ASN A 272 1.93 -5.41 -20.68
C ASN A 272 0.98 -6.58 -20.32
N GLY A 273 -0.17 -6.31 -19.71
CA GLY A 273 -1.15 -7.31 -19.31
C GLY A 273 -0.84 -8.04 -18.01
N LYS A 274 0.15 -7.56 -17.26
CA LYS A 274 0.50 -8.08 -15.94
C LYS A 274 -0.05 -7.20 -14.82
N LEU A 275 -0.24 -7.83 -13.68
CA LEU A 275 -0.41 -7.21 -12.39
C LEU A 275 0.89 -7.41 -11.61
N TYR A 276 1.49 -6.32 -11.15
CA TYR A 276 2.64 -6.37 -10.24
C TYR A 276 2.16 -6.08 -8.82
N VAL A 277 2.71 -6.83 -7.86
CA VAL A 277 2.31 -6.79 -6.46
C VAL A 277 3.56 -6.64 -5.59
N ALA A 278 3.60 -5.66 -4.71
CA ALA A 278 4.64 -5.50 -3.72
C ALA A 278 4.54 -6.61 -2.66
N LEU A 279 5.70 -7.13 -2.28
CA LEU A 279 5.92 -8.07 -1.19
C LEU A 279 7.01 -7.42 -0.32
N GLN A 280 6.59 -6.46 0.52
CA GLN A 280 7.51 -5.49 1.15
C GLN A 280 8.55 -6.18 2.01
N GLU A 281 8.16 -6.92 3.04
CA GLU A 281 9.09 -7.59 3.95
C GLU A 281 9.90 -8.70 3.26
N ASN A 282 9.39 -9.19 2.12
CA ASN A 282 10.11 -10.18 1.31
C ASN A 282 11.10 -9.51 0.33
N ASN A 283 11.13 -8.17 0.27
CA ASN A 283 12.00 -7.41 -0.63
C ASN A 283 11.84 -7.86 -2.08
N ALA A 284 10.61 -8.01 -2.56
CA ALA A 284 10.30 -8.61 -3.84
C ALA A 284 9.04 -8.01 -4.50
N LEU A 285 8.85 -8.32 -5.78
CA LEU A 285 7.61 -8.07 -6.51
C LEU A 285 7.08 -9.40 -7.05
N ALA A 286 5.79 -9.66 -6.94
CA ALA A 286 5.14 -10.73 -7.70
C ALA A 286 4.64 -10.19 -9.04
N ALA A 287 4.96 -10.87 -10.14
CA ALA A 287 4.42 -10.60 -11.47
C ALA A 287 3.36 -11.66 -11.80
N ILE A 288 2.13 -11.20 -12.08
CA ILE A 288 0.95 -12.06 -12.30
C ILE A 288 0.40 -11.78 -13.70
N ASP A 289 0.17 -12.81 -14.50
CA ASP A 289 -0.56 -12.72 -15.75
C ASP A 289 -2.07 -12.60 -15.47
N VAL A 290 -2.66 -11.46 -15.86
CA VAL A 290 -4.05 -11.13 -15.51
C VAL A 290 -5.06 -12.06 -16.20
N VAL A 291 -4.75 -12.55 -17.42
CA VAL A 291 -5.68 -13.37 -18.20
C VAL A 291 -5.73 -14.81 -17.70
N SER A 292 -4.58 -15.38 -17.39
CA SER A 292 -4.49 -16.75 -16.85
C SER A 292 -4.70 -16.81 -15.33
N ALA A 293 -4.63 -15.65 -14.65
CA ALA A 293 -4.64 -15.53 -13.20
C ALA A 293 -3.57 -16.42 -12.53
N GLN A 294 -2.34 -16.35 -13.04
CA GLN A 294 -1.22 -17.15 -12.55
C GLN A 294 -0.02 -16.26 -12.20
N VAL A 295 0.68 -16.60 -11.13
CA VAL A 295 1.96 -15.97 -10.80
C VAL A 295 3.00 -16.40 -11.84
N ASP A 296 3.51 -15.45 -12.61
CA ASP A 296 4.56 -15.68 -13.60
C ASP A 296 5.94 -15.78 -12.94
N ALA A 297 6.24 -14.86 -12.01
CA ALA A 297 7.52 -14.81 -11.31
C ALA A 297 7.40 -14.11 -9.95
N ILE A 298 8.34 -14.41 -9.04
CA ILE A 298 8.65 -13.61 -7.86
C ILE A 298 10.03 -13.00 -8.09
N LEU A 299 10.07 -11.67 -8.18
CA LEU A 299 11.22 -10.87 -8.59
C LEU A 299 11.90 -10.29 -7.34
N GLY A 300 12.96 -10.91 -6.86
CA GLY A 300 13.73 -10.41 -5.72
C GLY A 300 14.55 -9.18 -6.09
N LEU A 301 14.46 -8.11 -5.32
CA LEU A 301 15.02 -6.80 -5.64
C LEU A 301 16.50 -6.66 -5.21
N GLY A 302 16.92 -7.38 -4.15
CA GLY A 302 18.29 -7.28 -3.63
C GLY A 302 18.50 -6.03 -2.78
N GLY A 303 19.72 -5.50 -2.73
CA GLY A 303 20.05 -4.38 -1.85
C GLY A 303 20.90 -3.30 -2.52
N LYS A 304 20.60 -2.04 -2.18
CA LYS A 304 21.36 -0.86 -2.59
C LYS A 304 22.63 -0.76 -1.75
N PRO A 305 23.82 -0.72 -2.38
CA PRO A 305 25.07 -0.55 -1.64
C PRO A 305 25.26 0.89 -1.15
N TRP A 306 25.64 1.06 0.10
CA TRP A 306 25.96 2.35 0.72
C TRP A 306 27.46 2.70 0.64
N ASP A 307 28.17 2.17 -0.35
CA ASP A 307 29.59 2.45 -0.57
C ASP A 307 29.84 3.78 -1.30
N LYS A 308 28.86 4.27 -2.06
CA LYS A 308 28.89 5.53 -2.83
C LYS A 308 27.82 6.51 -2.39
N ALA A 309 26.58 6.06 -2.33
CA ALA A 309 25.50 6.83 -1.72
C ALA A 309 25.75 6.98 -0.22
N LYS A 310 25.14 8.00 0.39
CA LYS A 310 25.37 8.34 1.79
C LYS A 310 24.05 8.31 2.57
N LEU A 311 24.15 7.92 3.84
CA LEU A 311 23.05 8.04 4.79
C LEU A 311 23.56 8.65 6.10
N ASP A 312 22.66 9.33 6.82
CA ASP A 312 22.81 9.52 8.25
C ASP A 312 22.27 8.28 8.96
N ALA A 313 23.05 7.69 9.84
CA ALA A 313 22.74 6.41 10.49
C ALA A 313 22.63 6.52 12.01
N SER A 314 22.63 7.75 12.56
CA SER A 314 22.64 7.95 13.99
C SER A 314 21.96 9.24 14.42
N ASN A 315 21.00 9.12 15.33
CA ASN A 315 20.39 10.25 16.04
C ASN A 315 21.11 10.59 17.37
N LYS A 316 22.33 10.08 17.60
CA LYS A 316 23.09 10.29 18.85
C LYS A 316 24.47 10.92 18.66
N ASP A 317 24.87 11.19 17.45
CA ASP A 317 26.15 11.82 17.12
C ASP A 317 26.14 13.36 17.29
N LYS A 318 24.94 13.96 17.52
CA LYS A 318 24.71 15.40 17.72
C LYS A 318 25.01 16.24 16.47
N ASN A 319 24.89 15.67 15.30
CA ASN A 319 25.21 16.29 14.03
C ASN A 319 24.17 15.92 12.98
N ILE A 320 23.01 16.59 13.00
CA ILE A 320 21.94 16.37 12.03
C ILE A 320 22.49 16.42 10.61
N GLY A 321 22.20 15.38 9.81
CA GLY A 321 22.66 15.28 8.44
C GLY A 321 24.12 14.84 8.28
N ASN A 322 24.65 14.07 9.20
CA ASN A 322 25.98 13.46 9.12
C ASN A 322 26.05 12.34 8.07
N LEU A 323 25.88 12.71 6.81
CA LEU A 323 25.87 11.77 5.69
C LEU A 323 27.21 11.06 5.50
N GLN A 324 27.24 9.76 5.71
CA GLN A 324 28.42 8.90 5.55
C GLN A 324 28.13 7.73 4.60
N SER A 325 29.20 7.19 3.99
CA SER A 325 29.15 5.97 3.18
C SER A 325 29.82 4.81 3.93
N TYR A 326 29.30 3.60 3.75
CA TYR A 326 29.78 2.41 4.44
C TYR A 326 29.94 1.25 3.45
N ALA A 327 31.17 0.85 3.21
CA ALA A 327 31.44 -0.40 2.51
C ALA A 327 30.88 -1.58 3.35
N MET A 328 30.31 -2.57 2.72
CA MET A 328 29.68 -3.74 3.36
C MET A 328 28.36 -3.44 4.10
N LEU A 329 27.76 -2.26 3.92
CA LEU A 329 26.36 -1.97 4.26
C LEU A 329 25.54 -1.91 2.97
N GLU A 330 24.36 -2.50 2.98
CA GLU A 330 23.33 -2.30 1.95
C GLU A 330 21.98 -2.04 2.59
N GLY A 331 21.12 -1.26 1.90
CA GLY A 331 19.73 -1.08 2.26
C GLY A 331 18.86 -1.96 1.36
N LEU A 332 18.00 -2.79 1.93
CA LEU A 332 17.02 -3.53 1.15
C LEU A 332 16.00 -2.55 0.58
N TYR A 333 15.49 -2.82 -0.63
CA TYR A 333 14.53 -1.90 -1.26
C TYR A 333 13.20 -1.92 -0.52
N MET A 334 12.63 -3.10 -0.30
CA MET A 334 11.42 -3.34 0.50
C MET A 334 10.34 -2.28 0.20
N PRO A 335 9.82 -2.27 -1.04
CA PRO A 335 8.89 -1.23 -1.46
C PRO A 335 7.51 -1.44 -0.83
N ASP A 336 6.91 -0.37 -0.33
CA ASP A 336 5.50 -0.29 -0.03
C ASP A 336 4.75 0.02 -1.34
N SER A 337 4.45 1.26 -1.62
CA SER A 337 3.67 1.67 -2.76
C SER A 337 4.43 1.50 -4.09
N ILE A 338 3.72 0.98 -5.09
CA ILE A 338 4.24 0.78 -6.44
C ILE A 338 3.29 1.30 -7.50
N THR A 339 3.85 1.72 -8.62
CA THR A 339 3.08 2.07 -9.82
C THR A 339 3.80 1.61 -11.08
N SER A 340 3.14 1.69 -12.24
CA SER A 340 3.74 1.28 -13.51
C SER A 340 3.47 2.28 -14.62
N TYR A 341 4.41 2.41 -15.55
CA TYR A 341 4.26 3.19 -16.76
C TYR A 341 4.97 2.54 -17.95
N SER A 342 4.66 3.00 -19.15
CA SER A 342 5.27 2.48 -20.36
C SER A 342 5.91 3.59 -21.18
N VAL A 343 7.12 3.33 -21.69
CA VAL A 343 7.85 4.22 -22.59
C VAL A 343 8.42 3.38 -23.73
N ASP A 344 8.19 3.84 -24.97
CA ASP A 344 8.68 3.17 -26.19
C ASP A 344 8.31 1.67 -26.27
N GLY A 345 7.16 1.30 -25.71
CA GLY A 345 6.65 -0.07 -25.70
C GLY A 345 7.28 -0.99 -24.64
N ASN A 346 8.11 -0.46 -23.73
CA ASN A 346 8.64 -1.17 -22.58
C ASN A 346 7.88 -0.75 -21.33
N THR A 347 7.59 -1.71 -20.46
CA THR A 347 6.95 -1.49 -19.17
C THR A 347 8.01 -1.32 -18.09
N TYR A 348 7.77 -0.36 -17.20
CA TYR A 348 8.60 -0.10 -16.03
C TYR A 348 7.73 -0.08 -14.77
N ILE A 349 8.26 -0.62 -13.69
CA ILE A 349 7.67 -0.58 -12.37
C ILE A 349 8.46 0.46 -11.56
N VAL A 350 7.75 1.33 -10.85
CA VAL A 350 8.34 2.36 -10.00
C VAL A 350 7.96 2.07 -8.56
N THR A 351 8.93 2.10 -7.66
CA THR A 351 8.76 1.72 -6.27
C THR A 351 9.18 2.85 -5.33
N ALA A 352 8.39 3.13 -4.32
CA ALA A 352 8.78 3.90 -3.16
C ALA A 352 9.34 2.92 -2.12
N ASN A 353 10.59 3.09 -1.72
CA ASN A 353 11.32 2.07 -0.96
C ASN A 353 11.36 2.48 0.52
N GLU A 354 10.24 2.34 1.18
CA GLU A 354 10.04 2.66 2.59
C GLU A 354 10.83 1.71 3.49
N GLY A 355 10.58 0.41 3.35
CA GLY A 355 11.20 -0.68 4.08
C GLY A 355 10.61 -0.89 5.45
N ASP A 356 9.86 -1.96 5.66
CA ASP A 356 9.36 -2.30 6.99
C ASP A 356 9.88 -3.64 7.50
N GLY A 357 9.80 -3.83 8.80
CA GLY A 357 10.26 -5.01 9.51
C GLY A 357 9.18 -5.62 10.36
N ARG A 358 9.22 -6.95 10.47
CA ARG A 358 8.25 -7.70 11.26
C ARG A 358 8.55 -7.61 12.74
N GLU A 359 7.57 -7.13 13.53
CA GLU A 359 7.62 -7.14 14.98
C GLU A 359 6.27 -7.59 15.54
N TYR A 360 6.21 -8.84 16.01
CA TYR A 360 5.00 -9.44 16.56
C TYR A 360 5.21 -9.84 18.01
N GLY A 361 4.25 -9.50 18.87
CA GLY A 361 4.31 -9.82 20.28
C GLY A 361 3.02 -9.52 21.02
N ILE A 362 2.99 -9.94 22.27
CA ILE A 362 1.82 -9.80 23.15
C ILE A 362 2.20 -9.13 24.47
N LYS A 363 1.31 -8.28 24.98
CA LYS A 363 1.46 -7.71 26.32
C LYS A 363 1.02 -8.74 27.37
N THR A 364 1.99 -9.29 28.11
CA THR A 364 1.75 -10.36 29.08
C THR A 364 2.73 -10.31 30.23
N THR A 365 2.71 -11.30 31.12
CA THR A 365 3.70 -11.47 32.19
C THR A 365 4.92 -12.24 31.68
N GLN A 366 6.07 -12.04 32.34
CA GLN A 366 7.29 -12.78 32.01
C GLN A 366 7.09 -14.30 32.10
N GLU A 367 6.36 -14.78 33.14
CA GLU A 367 6.07 -16.21 33.30
C GLU A 367 5.34 -16.80 32.09
N MET A 368 4.31 -16.10 31.60
CA MET A 368 3.56 -16.54 30.40
C MET A 368 4.41 -16.44 29.12
N CYS A 369 5.30 -15.45 29.05
CA CYS A 369 6.24 -15.30 27.93
C CYS A 369 7.22 -16.48 27.87
N ASP A 370 7.81 -16.82 29.01
CA ASP A 370 8.73 -17.95 29.16
C ASP A 370 8.03 -19.30 28.84
N GLU A 371 6.76 -19.47 29.27
CA GLU A 371 5.96 -20.65 28.91
C GLU A 371 5.73 -20.82 27.41
N LYS A 372 5.61 -19.70 26.68
CA LYS A 372 5.50 -19.73 25.20
C LYS A 372 6.86 -19.93 24.52
N GLY A 373 7.97 -19.75 25.24
CA GLY A 373 9.32 -19.80 24.67
C GLY A 373 9.68 -18.57 23.85
N PHE A 374 9.02 -17.44 24.11
CA PHE A 374 9.22 -16.17 23.44
C PHE A 374 10.27 -15.32 24.16
N GLU A 375 10.71 -14.21 23.53
CA GLU A 375 11.70 -13.29 24.09
C GLU A 375 10.99 -12.21 24.95
N TRP A 376 11.41 -12.08 26.23
CA TRP A 376 10.91 -11.04 27.10
C TRP A 376 11.67 -9.74 26.89
N ASP A 377 10.99 -8.66 26.46
CA ASP A 377 11.62 -7.34 26.35
C ASP A 377 11.88 -6.75 27.75
N GLY A 378 10.86 -6.57 28.55
CA GLY A 378 10.97 -6.09 29.93
C GLY A 378 11.22 -4.60 30.09
N ASP A 379 11.31 -3.82 29.01
CA ASP A 379 11.46 -2.36 29.08
C ASP A 379 10.69 -1.55 28.02
N ASP A 380 9.88 -2.21 27.19
CA ASP A 380 9.11 -1.57 26.11
C ASP A 380 8.13 -0.50 26.64
N TYR A 381 7.39 -0.82 27.68
CA TYR A 381 6.44 0.12 28.32
C TYR A 381 7.02 0.90 29.49
N LYS A 382 8.32 0.82 29.72
CA LYS A 382 8.98 1.49 30.86
C LYS A 382 8.95 3.00 30.68
N GLY A 383 8.38 3.67 31.68
CA GLY A 383 8.20 5.13 31.67
C GLY A 383 6.83 5.57 31.21
N THR A 384 5.97 4.68 30.70
CA THR A 384 4.58 4.99 30.36
C THR A 384 3.66 4.94 31.59
N GLU A 385 2.50 5.63 31.57
CA GLU A 385 1.50 5.57 32.64
C GLU A 385 0.97 4.15 32.89
N ASN A 386 1.00 3.29 31.87
CA ASN A 386 0.50 1.91 31.95
C ASN A 386 1.59 0.88 32.24
N TYR A 387 2.82 1.32 32.46
CA TYR A 387 3.91 0.42 32.81
C TYR A 387 3.65 -0.27 34.13
N THR A 388 3.76 -1.59 34.14
CA THR A 388 3.79 -2.41 35.37
C THR A 388 4.92 -3.41 35.22
N THR A 389 5.69 -3.64 36.29
CA THR A 389 6.72 -4.71 36.33
C THR A 389 6.13 -6.11 36.15
N GLU A 390 4.81 -6.23 36.19
CA GLU A 390 4.08 -7.49 36.07
C GLU A 390 3.72 -7.87 34.64
N LYS A 391 3.62 -6.84 33.74
CA LYS A 391 3.25 -7.04 32.34
C LYS A 391 4.05 -6.11 31.45
N ASP A 392 4.69 -6.69 30.45
CA ASP A 392 5.43 -5.97 29.44
C ASP A 392 5.35 -6.70 28.10
N PHE A 393 6.09 -6.26 27.08
CA PHE A 393 6.03 -6.84 25.77
C PHE A 393 6.78 -8.17 25.71
N CYS A 394 6.13 -9.17 25.17
CA CYS A 394 6.63 -10.52 24.95
C CYS A 394 6.73 -10.76 23.44
N ILE A 395 7.93 -10.79 22.91
CA ILE A 395 8.24 -10.83 21.48
C ILE A 395 8.09 -12.25 20.96
N ALA A 396 7.11 -12.49 20.10
CA ALA A 396 6.93 -13.75 19.39
C ALA A 396 7.92 -13.86 18.24
N TYR A 397 8.10 -12.78 17.49
CA TYR A 397 9.05 -12.67 16.39
C TYR A 397 9.46 -11.22 16.16
N VAL A 398 10.73 -10.99 15.92
CA VAL A 398 11.28 -9.71 15.46
C VAL A 398 12.45 -9.98 14.51
N ASP A 399 12.47 -9.34 13.38
CA ASP A 399 13.53 -9.48 12.38
C ASP A 399 14.47 -8.28 12.32
N GLU A 400 14.24 -7.27 13.14
CA GLU A 400 15.14 -6.14 13.31
C GLU A 400 16.01 -6.23 14.56
N VAL A 401 17.15 -5.57 14.49
CA VAL A 401 18.05 -5.39 15.63
C VAL A 401 18.85 -4.11 15.49
N ARG A 402 19.16 -3.43 16.59
CA ARG A 402 20.11 -2.30 16.56
C ARG A 402 21.53 -2.79 16.24
N GLY A 403 22.26 -2.08 15.38
CA GLY A 403 23.61 -2.44 14.94
C GLY A 403 24.56 -2.82 16.07
N LYS A 404 24.46 -2.15 17.25
CA LYS A 404 25.29 -2.49 18.43
C LYS A 404 25.03 -3.89 18.98
N LYS A 405 23.81 -4.44 18.77
CA LYS A 405 23.41 -5.78 19.22
C LYS A 405 23.72 -6.85 18.16
N LEU A 406 24.05 -6.44 16.92
CA LEU A 406 24.33 -7.37 15.83
C LEU A 406 25.58 -8.21 16.17
N ASP A 407 25.45 -9.53 15.97
CA ASP A 407 26.58 -10.47 16.13
C ASP A 407 27.30 -10.60 14.78
N VAL A 408 28.56 -10.13 14.74
CA VAL A 408 29.41 -10.14 13.54
C VAL A 408 30.77 -10.73 13.86
N ASP A 409 31.40 -11.37 12.85
CA ASP A 409 32.80 -11.79 12.94
C ASP A 409 33.71 -10.62 13.34
N ALA A 410 34.68 -10.87 14.21
CA ALA A 410 35.60 -9.85 14.72
C ALA A 410 36.43 -9.15 13.61
N ASN A 411 36.58 -9.80 12.46
CA ASN A 411 37.27 -9.25 11.29
C ASN A 411 36.31 -8.57 10.29
N HIS A 412 35.01 -8.50 10.61
CA HIS A 412 34.07 -7.83 9.73
C HIS A 412 34.42 -6.36 9.58
N PRO A 413 34.45 -5.80 8.35
CA PRO A 413 34.87 -4.40 8.11
C PRO A 413 34.08 -3.37 8.92
N LEU A 414 32.81 -3.65 9.24
CA LEU A 414 31.93 -2.77 10.01
C LEU A 414 31.92 -3.07 11.52
N ALA A 415 32.70 -4.04 12.02
CA ALA A 415 32.68 -4.41 13.44
C ALA A 415 32.91 -3.23 14.40
N GLY A 416 33.77 -2.28 14.03
CA GLY A 416 34.03 -1.03 14.76
C GLY A 416 32.84 -0.06 14.66
N ALA A 417 32.35 0.21 13.45
CA ALA A 417 31.24 1.14 13.20
C ALA A 417 29.93 0.68 13.89
N LEU A 418 29.67 -0.62 13.92
CA LEU A 418 28.52 -1.22 14.60
C LEU A 418 28.57 -1.10 16.14
N LYS A 419 29.66 -0.66 16.73
CA LYS A 419 29.78 -0.42 18.18
C LYS A 419 29.93 1.08 18.51
N ASP A 420 29.98 1.94 17.48
CA ASP A 420 30.10 3.40 17.64
C ASP A 420 28.74 4.08 17.47
N ASN A 421 28.26 4.74 18.54
CA ASN A 421 26.99 5.48 18.50
C ASN A 421 26.97 6.67 17.52
N ASN A 422 28.13 7.14 17.08
CA ASN A 422 28.22 8.18 16.05
C ASN A 422 28.22 7.60 14.61
N GLN A 423 28.03 6.29 14.47
CA GLN A 423 27.99 5.59 13.19
C GLN A 423 26.82 4.60 13.17
N LEU A 424 27.08 3.30 13.09
CA LEU A 424 26.06 2.27 12.84
C LEU A 424 25.49 1.61 14.10
N ALA A 425 25.96 1.94 15.30
CA ALA A 425 25.51 1.24 16.52
C ALA A 425 24.01 1.41 16.79
N ARG A 426 23.46 2.53 16.32
CA ARG A 426 22.04 2.85 16.49
C ARG A 426 21.16 2.32 15.36
N LEU A 427 21.71 2.22 14.14
CA LEU A 427 20.95 1.85 12.95
C LEU A 427 20.16 0.55 13.15
N LYS A 428 18.88 0.55 12.79
CA LYS A 428 18.08 -0.66 12.65
C LYS A 428 18.55 -1.47 11.45
N VAL A 429 18.83 -2.74 11.67
CA VAL A 429 19.36 -3.64 10.64
C VAL A 429 18.64 -4.99 10.74
N ILE A 430 18.63 -5.72 9.64
CA ILE A 430 18.08 -7.08 9.59
C ILE A 430 18.84 -7.99 10.57
N LYS A 431 18.10 -8.72 11.39
CA LYS A 431 18.62 -9.71 12.33
C LYS A 431 19.00 -11.00 11.57
N PRO A 432 20.28 -11.33 11.42
CA PRO A 432 20.69 -12.54 10.71
C PRO A 432 20.46 -13.78 11.56
N GLN A 433 20.38 -14.93 10.91
CA GLN A 433 20.39 -16.21 11.59
C GLN A 433 21.82 -16.57 12.03
N GLY A 434 22.24 -16.10 13.21
CA GLY A 434 23.55 -16.35 13.78
C GLY A 434 24.57 -15.24 13.48
N THR A 435 25.87 -15.55 13.68
CA THR A 435 26.97 -14.60 13.50
C THR A 435 27.19 -14.27 12.03
N LEU A 436 27.16 -12.98 11.66
CA LEU A 436 27.41 -12.51 10.30
C LEU A 436 28.88 -12.66 9.97
N ALA A 437 29.21 -13.37 8.88
CA ALA A 437 30.59 -13.60 8.46
C ALA A 437 31.25 -12.32 7.92
N ALA A 438 32.59 -12.27 7.93
CA ALA A 438 33.36 -11.07 7.57
C ALA A 438 33.16 -10.60 6.11
N ASP A 439 32.73 -11.47 5.22
CA ASP A 439 32.46 -11.22 3.80
C ASP A 439 30.97 -11.06 3.46
N GLN A 440 30.08 -11.16 4.44
CA GLN A 440 28.64 -10.91 4.30
C GLN A 440 28.34 -9.43 4.55
N LYS A 441 27.37 -8.88 3.86
CA LYS A 441 26.93 -7.49 4.06
C LYS A 441 25.99 -7.39 5.26
N VAL A 442 26.10 -6.29 6.00
CA VAL A 442 25.05 -5.85 6.91
C VAL A 442 23.91 -5.29 6.07
N GLN A 443 22.67 -5.71 6.34
CA GLN A 443 21.49 -5.28 5.63
C GLN A 443 20.66 -4.37 6.55
N ALA A 444 20.38 -3.15 6.10
CA ALA A 444 19.46 -2.22 6.75
C ALA A 444 18.10 -2.29 6.07
N PHE A 445 17.05 -1.93 6.80
CA PHE A 445 15.72 -1.68 6.25
C PHE A 445 15.74 -0.41 5.41
N SER A 446 14.98 -0.37 4.32
CA SER A 446 14.89 0.75 3.38
C SER A 446 16.18 1.04 2.58
N SER A 447 15.99 1.32 1.32
CA SER A 447 17.02 1.98 0.51
C SER A 447 16.93 3.51 0.56
N ARG A 448 15.92 4.07 1.26
CA ARG A 448 15.68 5.52 1.44
C ARG A 448 15.59 6.27 0.10
N SER A 449 15.04 5.64 -0.93
CA SER A 449 15.02 6.12 -2.31
C SER A 449 13.76 5.66 -3.03
N PHE A 450 13.51 6.19 -4.22
CA PHE A 450 12.62 5.51 -5.16
C PHE A 450 13.45 4.84 -6.25
N SER A 451 12.90 3.77 -6.85
CA SER A 451 13.58 3.01 -7.89
C SER A 451 12.69 2.77 -9.09
N ILE A 452 13.32 2.55 -10.26
CA ILE A 452 12.66 2.14 -11.49
C ILE A 452 13.25 0.79 -11.89
N TRP A 453 12.35 -0.17 -12.14
CA TRP A 453 12.66 -1.55 -12.52
C TRP A 453 12.12 -1.85 -13.90
N ASP A 454 12.75 -2.73 -14.64
CA ASP A 454 12.15 -3.31 -15.82
C ASP A 454 11.19 -4.47 -15.47
N GLU A 455 10.50 -4.99 -16.46
CA GLU A 455 9.50 -6.05 -16.29
C GLU A 455 10.08 -7.39 -15.79
N SER A 456 11.41 -7.54 -15.77
CA SER A 456 12.12 -8.71 -15.24
C SER A 456 12.62 -8.52 -13.81
N GLY A 457 12.42 -7.34 -13.21
CA GLY A 457 12.91 -7.00 -11.88
C GLY A 457 14.39 -6.56 -11.85
N GLU A 458 14.97 -6.20 -13.01
CA GLU A 458 16.30 -5.63 -13.03
C GLU A 458 16.24 -4.12 -12.82
N LEU A 459 17.14 -3.62 -11.97
CA LEU A 459 17.21 -2.21 -11.60
C LEU A 459 17.62 -1.35 -12.80
N VAL A 460 16.78 -0.40 -13.16
CA VAL A 460 17.02 0.58 -14.24
C VAL A 460 17.56 1.90 -13.71
N PHE A 461 17.01 2.35 -12.58
CA PHE A 461 17.39 3.60 -11.90
C PHE A 461 17.11 3.51 -10.40
N ASP A 462 17.92 4.18 -9.60
CA ASP A 462 17.67 4.44 -8.18
C ASP A 462 18.05 5.88 -7.87
N SER A 463 17.24 6.60 -7.10
CA SER A 463 17.48 8.01 -6.75
C SER A 463 18.66 8.22 -5.77
N GLY A 464 19.30 7.14 -5.32
CA GLY A 464 20.51 7.22 -4.49
C GLY A 464 20.26 7.84 -3.12
N ASP A 465 21.00 8.91 -2.82
CA ASP A 465 20.83 9.71 -1.60
C ASP A 465 20.17 11.08 -1.87
N ASP A 466 19.46 11.20 -2.99
CA ASP A 466 18.84 12.46 -3.42
C ASP A 466 17.90 13.03 -2.36
N PHE A 467 17.03 12.21 -1.78
CA PHE A 467 16.04 12.68 -0.81
C PHE A 467 16.73 13.28 0.42
N ALA A 468 17.74 12.60 0.95
CA ALA A 468 18.53 13.11 2.07
C ALA A 468 19.21 14.44 1.73
N ARG A 469 19.86 14.55 0.55
CA ARG A 469 20.55 15.77 0.13
C ARG A 469 19.57 16.93 -0.10
N ILE A 470 18.44 16.69 -0.75
CA ILE A 470 17.43 17.70 -1.05
C ILE A 470 16.80 18.24 0.24
N VAL A 471 16.40 17.35 1.15
CA VAL A 471 15.82 17.77 2.44
C VAL A 471 16.84 18.58 3.26
N LEU A 472 18.10 18.13 3.36
CA LEU A 472 19.15 18.87 4.04
C LEU A 472 19.44 20.23 3.42
N GLU A 473 19.31 20.38 2.10
CA GLU A 473 19.49 21.67 1.44
C GLU A 473 18.34 22.64 1.77
N GLN A 474 17.12 22.14 1.87
CA GLN A 474 15.93 22.97 2.06
C GLN A 474 15.57 23.20 3.54
N ASP A 475 15.68 22.18 4.39
CA ASP A 475 15.33 22.24 5.81
C ASP A 475 16.25 21.38 6.69
N PRO A 476 17.50 21.81 6.87
CA PRO A 476 18.49 21.03 7.62
C PRO A 476 18.14 20.84 9.11
N ALA A 477 17.33 21.73 9.69
CA ALA A 477 16.98 21.65 11.11
C ALA A 477 15.98 20.53 11.42
N ASN A 478 15.15 20.18 10.44
CA ASN A 478 14.09 19.20 10.58
C ASN A 478 14.35 17.93 9.73
N PHE A 479 15.59 17.74 9.29
CA PHE A 479 15.98 16.57 8.51
C PHE A 479 15.71 15.28 9.30
N ASN A 480 15.17 14.26 8.63
CA ASN A 480 14.81 12.97 9.22
C ASN A 480 13.93 13.07 10.49
N SER A 481 12.96 13.99 10.47
CA SER A 481 11.93 14.06 11.51
C SER A 481 10.93 12.90 11.38
N THR A 482 10.30 12.54 12.50
CA THR A 482 9.12 11.66 12.49
C THR A 482 7.85 12.43 12.05
N ASN A 483 6.76 11.73 11.69
CA ASN A 483 5.51 12.32 11.19
C ASN A 483 4.57 12.81 12.30
N ASP A 484 4.74 12.36 13.54
CA ASP A 484 3.88 12.60 14.69
C ASP A 484 4.39 13.68 15.67
N ASN A 485 5.61 14.22 15.45
CA ASN A 485 6.25 15.20 16.32
C ASN A 485 7.07 16.23 15.52
N ASN A 486 6.80 17.51 15.71
CA ASN A 486 7.51 18.61 15.03
C ASN A 486 8.80 19.08 15.76
N GLN A 487 9.24 18.39 16.81
CA GLN A 487 10.49 18.65 17.52
C GLN A 487 11.49 17.49 17.36
N SER A 488 11.38 16.71 16.31
CA SER A 488 12.00 15.41 16.14
C SER A 488 13.09 15.38 15.05
N GLY A 489 13.69 16.51 14.71
CA GLY A 489 14.80 16.53 13.75
C GLY A 489 15.89 15.53 14.12
N ASP A 490 16.31 14.70 13.17
CA ASP A 490 17.30 13.59 13.29
C ASP A 490 16.76 12.27 13.86
N ASP A 491 15.54 12.24 14.39
CA ASP A 491 15.02 11.05 15.07
C ASP A 491 14.98 9.80 14.18
N ARG A 492 14.68 9.97 12.89
CA ARG A 492 14.58 8.85 11.96
C ARG A 492 15.92 8.45 11.30
N SER A 493 17.03 9.14 11.64
CA SER A 493 18.35 8.83 11.08
C SER A 493 18.83 7.43 11.43
N ASP A 494 18.58 6.95 12.64
CA ASP A 494 18.95 5.62 13.11
C ASP A 494 17.90 4.52 12.76
N ASP A 495 16.92 4.90 11.94
CA ASP A 495 15.85 4.03 11.44
C ASP A 495 15.83 4.05 9.89
N LYS A 496 14.73 4.37 9.25
CA LYS A 496 14.54 4.33 7.79
C LYS A 496 14.70 5.71 7.11
N GLY A 497 14.95 6.79 7.87
CA GLY A 497 15.18 8.15 7.37
C GLY A 497 13.90 8.89 7.01
N VAL A 498 13.79 9.39 5.77
CA VAL A 498 12.64 10.18 5.30
C VAL A 498 11.40 9.35 4.98
N GLU A 499 11.58 8.06 4.75
CA GLU A 499 10.57 7.05 4.43
C GLU A 499 9.72 7.44 3.21
N PRO A 500 10.22 7.17 1.97
CA PRO A 500 9.42 7.31 0.77
C PRO A 500 8.40 6.18 0.71
N GLU A 501 7.12 6.53 0.74
CA GLU A 501 6.01 5.60 0.83
C GLU A 501 5.06 5.73 -0.36
N ALA A 502 4.37 6.85 -0.50
CA ALA A 502 3.46 7.08 -1.62
C ALA A 502 4.18 7.27 -2.95
N ILE A 503 3.69 6.65 -4.04
CA ILE A 503 4.20 6.94 -5.38
C ILE A 503 3.09 6.88 -6.44
N GLU A 504 3.05 7.89 -7.33
CA GLU A 504 2.17 7.93 -8.51
C GLU A 504 2.98 8.43 -9.71
N VAL A 505 2.81 7.78 -10.87
CA VAL A 505 3.36 8.26 -12.15
C VAL A 505 2.25 8.70 -13.07
N ALA A 506 2.41 9.87 -13.67
CA ALA A 506 1.43 10.44 -14.61
C ALA A 506 2.09 10.88 -15.90
N GLU A 507 1.39 10.61 -17.03
CA GLU A 507 1.74 11.22 -18.31
C GLU A 507 1.13 12.62 -18.41
N ILE A 508 1.99 13.62 -18.53
CA ILE A 508 1.60 15.03 -18.65
C ILE A 508 2.34 15.64 -19.85
N ASN A 509 1.59 16.15 -20.82
CA ASN A 509 2.14 16.74 -22.04
C ASN A 509 3.12 15.82 -22.82
N GLY A 510 2.90 14.49 -22.77
CA GLY A 510 3.72 13.50 -23.45
C GLY A 510 5.04 13.16 -22.74
N LYS A 511 5.19 13.57 -21.48
CA LYS A 511 6.28 13.20 -20.59
C LYS A 511 5.75 12.45 -19.37
N GLN A 512 6.59 11.64 -18.74
CA GLN A 512 6.26 10.87 -17.54
C GLN A 512 6.84 11.56 -16.30
N TYR A 513 6.02 11.78 -15.30
CA TYR A 513 6.42 12.41 -14.03
C TYR A 513 6.04 11.54 -12.85
N ALA A 514 6.97 11.35 -11.93
CA ALA A 514 6.74 10.67 -10.66
C ALA A 514 6.54 11.70 -9.54
N PHE A 515 5.53 11.44 -8.70
CA PHE A 515 5.24 12.16 -7.46
C PHE A 515 5.46 11.19 -6.32
N ILE A 516 6.35 11.50 -5.38
CA ILE A 516 6.75 10.62 -4.28
C ILE A 516 6.48 11.32 -2.95
N GLY A 517 5.65 10.74 -2.10
CA GLY A 517 5.40 11.18 -0.73
C GLY A 517 6.49 10.68 0.22
N LEU A 518 6.92 11.53 1.14
CA LEU A 518 7.87 11.17 2.19
C LEU A 518 7.10 11.09 3.52
N GLU A 519 6.74 9.90 3.95
CA GLU A 519 5.83 9.67 5.08
C GLU A 519 6.32 10.39 6.35
N ARG A 520 7.53 10.07 6.81
CA ARG A 520 8.05 10.61 8.08
C ARG A 520 8.47 12.08 7.96
N GLN A 521 9.20 12.41 6.91
CA GLN A 521 9.67 13.78 6.70
C GLN A 521 8.54 14.73 6.32
N GLY A 522 7.54 14.24 5.61
CA GLY A 522 6.49 15.02 4.98
C GLY A 522 6.90 15.57 3.62
N GLY A 523 5.89 16.00 2.85
CA GLY A 523 6.06 16.63 1.54
C GLY A 523 6.19 15.65 0.39
N ILE A 524 6.31 16.23 -0.82
CA ILE A 524 6.22 15.51 -2.09
C ILE A 524 7.43 15.87 -2.96
N MET A 525 8.18 14.88 -3.39
CA MET A 525 9.23 14.97 -4.41
C MET A 525 8.61 14.81 -5.80
N VAL A 526 9.05 15.60 -6.76
CA VAL A 526 8.63 15.52 -8.17
C VAL A 526 9.85 15.23 -9.05
N TYR A 527 9.74 14.21 -9.91
CA TYR A 527 10.80 13.79 -10.83
C TYR A 527 10.27 13.67 -12.26
N ASP A 528 11.06 14.06 -13.26
CA ASP A 528 10.86 13.66 -14.67
C ASP A 528 11.45 12.25 -14.84
N VAL A 529 10.59 11.27 -15.14
CA VAL A 529 10.93 9.87 -15.37
C VAL A 529 10.73 9.44 -16.81
N THR A 530 10.59 10.41 -17.72
CA THR A 530 10.41 10.17 -19.18
C THR A 530 11.55 9.32 -19.75
N GLN A 531 12.75 9.50 -19.23
CA GLN A 531 13.91 8.67 -19.55
C GLN A 531 14.22 7.75 -18.34
N PRO A 532 13.73 6.50 -18.32
CA PRO A 532 13.79 5.65 -17.13
C PRO A 532 15.19 5.47 -16.53
N LYS A 533 16.24 5.50 -17.38
CA LYS A 533 17.65 5.34 -16.95
C LYS A 533 18.29 6.62 -16.41
N SER A 534 17.62 7.75 -16.49
CA SER A 534 18.15 9.06 -16.11
C SER A 534 17.04 9.98 -15.61
N ALA A 535 16.26 9.49 -14.67
CA ALA A 535 15.26 10.31 -13.99
C ALA A 535 15.93 11.53 -13.34
N SER A 536 15.23 12.65 -13.32
CA SER A 536 15.78 13.92 -12.84
C SER A 536 14.83 14.64 -11.90
N PHE A 537 15.36 15.13 -10.78
CA PHE A 537 14.65 15.91 -9.79
C PHE A 537 14.13 17.23 -10.40
N ILE A 538 12.90 17.57 -10.06
CA ILE A 538 12.25 18.83 -10.46
C ILE A 538 12.03 19.73 -9.25
N SER A 539 11.29 19.26 -8.25
CA SER A 539 10.95 20.05 -7.07
C SER A 539 10.63 19.19 -5.85
N TYR A 540 10.79 19.77 -4.68
CA TYR A 540 10.27 19.24 -3.43
C TYR A 540 9.39 20.30 -2.78
N LEU A 541 8.17 19.94 -2.40
CA LEU A 541 7.25 20.79 -1.67
C LEU A 541 6.81 20.08 -0.39
N ASN A 542 7.09 20.72 0.75
CA ASN A 542 6.57 20.30 2.05
C ASN A 542 5.73 21.46 2.61
N ASN A 543 4.48 21.22 2.97
CA ASN A 543 3.60 22.22 3.58
C ASN A 543 3.48 22.04 5.11
N ARG A 544 4.27 21.12 5.69
CA ARG A 544 4.40 20.93 7.13
C ARG A 544 5.06 22.15 7.76
N ASP A 545 4.47 22.68 8.82
CA ASP A 545 5.01 23.80 9.59
C ASP A 545 5.61 23.28 10.91
N PHE A 546 6.89 22.99 10.90
CA PHE A 546 7.63 22.50 12.06
C PHE A 546 7.70 23.48 13.23
N THR A 547 7.26 24.75 13.06
CA THR A 547 7.17 25.72 14.16
C THR A 547 5.88 25.58 14.97
N GLN A 548 4.93 24.79 14.50
CA GLN A 548 3.66 24.51 15.15
C GLN A 548 3.68 23.14 15.82
N PRO A 549 3.07 22.98 16.99
CA PRO A 549 2.88 21.64 17.55
C PRO A 549 1.89 20.84 16.71
N VAL A 550 2.08 19.52 16.63
CA VAL A 550 1.24 18.60 15.85
C VAL A 550 -0.20 18.51 16.38
N CYS A 551 -0.35 18.59 17.69
CA CYS A 551 -1.64 18.64 18.37
C CYS A 551 -1.92 19.99 19.03
N THR A 552 -3.17 20.23 19.40
CA THR A 552 -3.56 21.45 20.16
C THR A 552 -2.99 21.45 21.57
N LYS A 553 -2.56 20.30 22.08
CA LYS A 553 -1.82 20.12 23.33
C LYS A 553 -0.76 19.05 23.14
N VAL A 554 0.48 19.40 23.41
CA VAL A 554 1.62 18.48 23.39
C VAL A 554 2.29 18.45 24.76
N ASP A 555 3.02 17.38 25.05
CA ASP A 555 3.85 17.24 26.25
C ASP A 555 5.18 18.05 26.12
N GLU A 556 6.11 17.84 27.07
CA GLU A 556 7.38 18.56 27.10
C GLU A 556 8.36 18.09 26.01
N ASP A 557 8.16 16.89 25.47
CA ASP A 557 8.97 16.30 24.38
C ASP A 557 8.39 16.62 22.99
N GLY A 558 7.17 17.18 22.93
CA GLY A 558 6.49 17.58 21.69
C GLY A 558 5.50 16.55 21.17
N ASP A 559 5.29 15.44 21.87
CA ASP A 559 4.34 14.41 21.52
C ASP A 559 2.90 14.83 21.81
N CYS A 560 1.96 14.28 21.08
CA CYS A 560 0.55 14.62 21.20
C CYS A 560 -0.06 14.15 22.53
N ASP A 561 -0.60 15.08 23.32
CA ASP A 561 -1.16 14.79 24.67
C ASP A 561 -2.71 14.77 24.67
N ASN A 562 -3.39 15.06 23.57
CA ASN A 562 -4.86 15.13 23.54
C ASN A 562 -5.54 14.66 22.27
N ASP A 563 -4.83 13.96 21.41
CA ASP A 563 -5.29 13.38 20.14
C ASP A 563 -6.09 14.37 19.23
N THR A 564 -5.85 15.67 19.39
CA THR A 564 -6.55 16.70 18.61
C THR A 564 -5.58 17.40 17.67
N TYR A 565 -5.62 17.03 16.40
CA TYR A 565 -4.77 17.60 15.37
C TYR A 565 -4.81 19.13 15.33
N ASN A 566 -3.64 19.73 15.21
CA ASN A 566 -3.49 21.16 14.99
C ASN A 566 -3.33 21.47 13.50
N SER A 567 -4.37 21.93 12.86
CA SER A 567 -4.38 22.20 11.41
C SER A 567 -3.32 23.20 10.93
N LYS A 568 -2.64 23.92 11.84
CA LYS A 568 -1.53 24.80 11.50
C LYS A 568 -0.22 24.06 11.31
N ALA A 569 -0.11 22.83 11.80
CA ALA A 569 1.07 22.00 11.63
C ALA A 569 1.30 21.55 10.16
N GLY A 570 0.31 21.74 9.29
CA GLY A 570 0.39 21.34 7.90
C GLY A 570 0.02 19.85 7.69
N ASP A 571 0.40 19.24 6.60
CA ASP A 571 0.10 17.83 6.30
C ASP A 571 1.17 16.92 6.88
N LEU A 572 0.75 15.78 7.49
CA LEU A 572 1.61 14.84 8.19
C LEU A 572 1.29 13.42 7.71
N GLY A 573 2.32 12.66 7.35
CA GLY A 573 2.19 11.28 6.90
C GLY A 573 1.52 11.17 5.51
N PRO A 574 2.15 11.61 4.39
CA PRO A 574 1.62 11.38 3.06
C PRO A 574 1.72 9.90 2.67
N GLU A 575 0.58 9.22 2.70
CA GLU A 575 0.39 7.79 2.53
C GLU A 575 0.05 7.41 1.09
N SER A 576 -0.76 8.20 0.42
CA SER A 576 -1.17 7.92 -0.95
C SER A 576 -1.22 9.16 -1.83
N ILE A 577 -0.96 8.97 -3.13
CA ILE A 577 -1.04 10.02 -4.14
C ILE A 577 -1.90 9.54 -5.30
N LYS A 578 -2.84 10.39 -5.75
CA LYS A 578 -3.65 10.14 -6.93
C LYS A 578 -3.63 11.31 -7.90
N TYR A 579 -3.08 11.09 -9.08
CA TYR A 579 -3.15 12.05 -10.19
C TYR A 579 -4.54 12.06 -10.84
N PHE A 580 -5.02 13.26 -11.18
CA PHE A 580 -6.25 13.44 -11.95
C PHE A 580 -6.25 14.74 -12.76
N THR A 581 -7.13 14.81 -13.76
CA THR A 581 -7.37 16.03 -14.54
C THR A 581 -8.76 16.58 -14.24
N ARG A 582 -8.87 17.91 -14.18
CA ARG A 582 -10.14 18.61 -13.90
C ARG A 582 -10.13 19.98 -14.56
N SER A 583 -11.20 20.33 -15.28
CA SER A 583 -11.37 21.64 -15.92
C SER A 583 -10.11 22.12 -16.70
N GLY A 584 -9.52 21.20 -17.47
CA GLY A 584 -8.36 21.49 -18.31
C GLY A 584 -7.03 21.69 -17.54
N ASN A 585 -6.96 21.33 -16.26
CA ASN A 585 -5.75 21.40 -15.45
C ASN A 585 -5.37 20.03 -14.88
N HIS A 586 -4.13 19.90 -14.43
CA HIS A 586 -3.54 18.72 -13.83
C HIS A 586 -3.44 18.89 -12.31
N PHE A 587 -3.80 17.87 -11.56
CA PHE A 587 -3.79 17.85 -10.10
C PHE A 587 -3.28 16.53 -9.57
N ILE A 588 -2.80 16.55 -8.33
CA ILE A 588 -2.67 15.37 -7.48
C ILE A 588 -3.49 15.58 -6.20
N ALA A 589 -4.13 14.52 -5.73
CA ALA A 589 -4.70 14.43 -4.39
C ALA A 589 -3.76 13.57 -3.54
N VAL A 590 -3.57 13.94 -2.29
CA VAL A 590 -2.69 13.27 -1.33
C VAL A 590 -3.47 12.96 -0.08
N GLY A 591 -3.52 11.69 0.31
CA GLY A 591 -3.96 11.25 1.63
C GLY A 591 -2.81 11.41 2.62
N ASN A 592 -3.08 11.99 3.77
CA ASN A 592 -2.08 12.18 4.83
C ASN A 592 -2.64 11.58 6.11
N GLU A 593 -2.22 10.37 6.43
CA GLU A 593 -2.82 9.51 7.44
C GLU A 593 -2.77 10.11 8.85
N VAL A 594 -1.60 10.60 9.26
CA VAL A 594 -1.35 11.11 10.62
C VAL A 594 -2.16 12.37 10.90
N SER A 595 -2.19 13.32 9.96
CA SER A 595 -3.00 14.53 10.10
C SER A 595 -4.49 14.34 9.78
N GLY A 596 -4.88 13.19 9.21
CA GLY A 596 -6.24 12.96 8.72
C GLY A 596 -6.65 13.97 7.64
N SER A 597 -5.69 14.50 6.86
CA SER A 597 -5.95 15.50 5.84
C SER A 597 -5.85 14.96 4.43
N THR A 598 -6.78 15.37 3.56
CA THR A 598 -6.69 15.13 2.12
C THR A 598 -6.37 16.45 1.44
N SER A 599 -5.19 16.53 0.83
CA SER A 599 -4.66 17.74 0.20
C SER A 599 -4.70 17.63 -1.32
N VAL A 600 -5.07 18.71 -2.00
CA VAL A 600 -5.07 18.80 -3.45
C VAL A 600 -4.04 19.81 -3.90
N TYR A 601 -3.16 19.39 -4.80
CA TYR A 601 -2.12 20.21 -5.40
C TYR A 601 -2.36 20.34 -6.90
N ARG A 602 -2.11 21.55 -7.43
CA ARG A 602 -2.05 21.77 -8.87
C ARG A 602 -0.64 21.53 -9.37
N VAL A 603 -0.52 20.90 -10.54
CA VAL A 603 0.76 20.78 -11.25
C VAL A 603 1.05 22.10 -11.96
N GLU A 604 2.25 22.62 -11.78
CA GLU A 604 2.73 23.90 -12.33
C GLU A 604 3.68 23.68 -13.52
N PHE A 605 3.68 24.67 -14.46
CA PHE A 605 4.42 24.62 -15.73
C PHE A 605 5.33 25.81 -15.94
#